data_898b474f10b0afbd3fb3b0743ba48c30
#
_entry.id   898b474f10b0afbd3fb3b0743ba48c30
#
_cell.length_a   1.000
_cell.length_b   1.000
_cell.length_c   1.000
_cell.angle_alpha   90.00
_cell.angle_beta   90.00
_cell.angle_gamma   90.00
#
_symmetry.space_group_name_H-M   'P 1'
#
loop_
_entity.id
_entity.type
_entity.pdbx_description
1 polymer ?
#
loop_
_entity_poly.entity_id
_entity_poly.type
_entity_poly.pdbx_seq_one_letter_code
_entity_poly.pdbx_strand_id
1 'polypeptide(L)'
;MDDEKKSLVGTRALKFHTTEDERPREKATKHGFEVLSNAELMAIVIGSGTPGESVVDLCQRILNDNDNKLSKIARSGVKGLVKYRGIGPVKAIELMAALELSRRYQSESLEERQITSSQDAYEYLRHKLDYLEHEEIWILMLNRAKRVIGCKRMSVGGTTAAVGDIKMILRELIDNLADGMILAHNHPSDNNRPSPQDDQLTERVKVACRAVDVQFLDHIIVCRSGKYYSYLDNCRV
;
A
#
# COMPACT_ATOMS: atom_id res chain seq x y z
N MET A 1 10.30 -57.66 -45.91
CA MET A 1 9.62 -58.16 -44.74
C MET A 1 10.35 -57.51 -43.57
N ASP A 2 10.20 -56.17 -43.42
CA ASP A 2 10.87 -55.47 -42.39
C ASP A 2 9.91 -54.43 -41.80
N ASP A 3 9.66 -54.59 -40.53
CA ASP A 3 8.77 -53.76 -39.73
C ASP A 3 9.33 -52.36 -39.53
N GLU A 4 8.66 -51.36 -40.05
CA GLU A 4 8.86 -49.96 -39.74
C GLU A 4 8.35 -49.64 -38.32
N LYS A 5 9.26 -49.60 -37.37
CA LYS A 5 9.00 -48.99 -36.06
C LYS A 5 8.95 -47.46 -36.19
N LYS A 6 7.75 -46.87 -36.28
CA LYS A 6 7.52 -45.46 -36.07
C LYS A 6 7.84 -45.10 -34.63
N SER A 7 8.96 -44.43 -34.42
CA SER A 7 9.36 -43.79 -33.21
C SER A 7 8.44 -42.56 -32.93
N LEU A 8 7.52 -42.71 -32.01
CA LEU A 8 6.80 -41.60 -31.41
C LEU A 8 7.76 -40.85 -30.47
N VAL A 9 8.37 -39.76 -30.98
CA VAL A 9 9.07 -38.80 -30.14
C VAL A 9 8.03 -38.02 -29.35
N GLY A 10 7.74 -38.51 -28.14
CA GLY A 10 6.97 -37.79 -27.17
C GLY A 10 7.73 -36.52 -26.78
N THR A 11 7.13 -35.36 -27.04
CA THR A 11 7.57 -34.05 -26.53
C THR A 11 7.57 -34.09 -24.99
N ARG A 12 8.72 -34.44 -24.43
CA ARG A 12 8.98 -34.39 -23.00
C ARG A 12 8.97 -32.92 -22.64
N ALA A 13 7.91 -32.48 -21.92
CA ALA A 13 7.85 -31.18 -21.34
C ALA A 13 9.16 -30.93 -20.57
N LEU A 14 9.88 -29.86 -20.92
CA LEU A 14 11.08 -29.42 -20.24
C LEU A 14 10.70 -29.18 -18.76
N LYS A 15 11.03 -30.12 -17.88
CA LYS A 15 11.06 -29.90 -16.45
C LYS A 15 12.20 -28.91 -16.22
N PHE A 16 11.88 -27.69 -15.80
CA PHE A 16 12.88 -26.76 -15.34
C PHE A 16 13.66 -27.43 -14.20
N HIS A 17 14.96 -27.68 -14.43
CA HIS A 17 15.86 -28.26 -13.45
C HIS A 17 16.27 -27.20 -12.44
N THR A 18 15.37 -26.81 -11.56
CA THR A 18 15.78 -26.28 -10.25
C THR A 18 16.06 -27.49 -9.36
N THR A 19 17.23 -27.51 -8.75
CA THR A 19 17.54 -28.50 -7.71
C THR A 19 16.46 -28.41 -6.63
N GLU A 20 16.15 -29.49 -5.92
CA GLU A 20 15.09 -29.45 -4.89
C GLU A 20 15.34 -28.33 -3.88
N ASP A 21 16.59 -28.12 -3.50
CA ASP A 21 17.03 -27.05 -2.57
C ASP A 21 16.78 -25.61 -3.08
N GLU A 22 16.59 -25.41 -4.38
CA GLU A 22 16.34 -24.09 -5.01
C GLU A 22 14.84 -23.75 -5.16
N ARG A 23 13.95 -24.67 -4.80
CA ARG A 23 12.52 -24.38 -4.81
C ARG A 23 12.18 -23.40 -3.69
N PRO A 24 11.35 -22.37 -3.95
CA PRO A 24 11.10 -21.31 -2.96
C PRO A 24 10.64 -21.80 -1.58
N ARG A 25 9.82 -22.86 -1.53
CA ARG A 25 9.32 -23.43 -0.26
C ARG A 25 10.41 -24.14 0.53
N GLU A 26 11.21 -24.94 -0.12
CA GLU A 26 12.33 -25.65 0.45
C GLU A 26 13.42 -24.69 0.91
N LYS A 27 13.71 -23.67 0.08
CA LYS A 27 14.64 -22.59 0.38
C LYS A 27 14.17 -21.78 1.62
N ALA A 28 12.86 -21.45 1.70
CA ALA A 28 12.27 -20.77 2.86
C ALA A 28 12.40 -21.61 4.15
N THR A 29 12.12 -22.91 4.05
CA THR A 29 12.18 -23.83 5.20
C THR A 29 13.62 -24.00 5.73
N LYS A 30 14.61 -24.00 4.83
CA LYS A 30 16.01 -24.25 5.18
C LYS A 30 16.76 -23.00 5.65
N HIS A 31 16.45 -21.84 5.03
CA HIS A 31 17.21 -20.61 5.18
C HIS A 31 16.41 -19.41 5.66
N GLY A 32 15.09 -19.53 5.90
CA GLY A 32 14.22 -18.43 6.27
C GLY A 32 13.65 -17.69 5.04
N PHE A 33 12.68 -16.80 5.30
CA PHE A 33 11.99 -16.04 4.24
C PHE A 33 12.82 -14.85 3.75
N GLU A 34 13.76 -14.37 4.55
CA GLU A 34 14.59 -13.18 4.29
C GLU A 34 15.55 -13.36 3.11
N VAL A 35 15.87 -14.62 2.75
CA VAL A 35 16.75 -14.93 1.62
C VAL A 35 16.02 -15.04 0.29
N LEU A 36 14.67 -14.95 0.29
CA LEU A 36 13.86 -15.06 -0.91
C LEU A 36 13.69 -13.72 -1.60
N SER A 37 13.76 -13.74 -2.94
CA SER A 37 13.38 -12.60 -3.77
C SER A 37 11.86 -12.37 -3.72
N ASN A 38 11.40 -11.18 -4.13
CA ASN A 38 9.97 -10.89 -4.26
C ASN A 38 9.27 -11.86 -5.22
N ALA A 39 9.94 -12.30 -6.29
CA ALA A 39 9.40 -13.29 -7.23
C ALA A 39 9.19 -14.65 -6.56
N GLU A 40 10.15 -15.09 -5.74
CA GLU A 40 10.05 -16.35 -5.00
C GLU A 40 8.95 -16.30 -3.94
N LEU A 41 8.81 -15.18 -3.20
CA LEU A 41 7.72 -14.97 -2.23
C LEU A 41 6.36 -15.01 -2.92
N MET A 42 6.20 -14.29 -4.03
CA MET A 42 4.97 -14.33 -4.83
C MET A 42 4.69 -15.72 -5.37
N ALA A 43 5.73 -16.47 -5.78
CA ALA A 43 5.60 -17.84 -6.27
C ALA A 43 5.09 -18.82 -5.20
N ILE A 44 5.47 -18.63 -3.92
CA ILE A 44 4.92 -19.40 -2.80
C ILE A 44 3.42 -19.18 -2.66
N VAL A 45 2.96 -17.93 -2.77
CA VAL A 45 1.53 -17.56 -2.66
C VAL A 45 0.73 -18.11 -3.85
N ILE A 46 1.22 -17.91 -5.08
CA ILE A 46 0.54 -18.32 -6.32
C ILE A 46 0.54 -19.84 -6.53
N GLY A 47 1.54 -20.53 -6.01
CA GLY A 47 1.65 -21.99 -5.93
C GLY A 47 2.03 -22.70 -7.21
N SER A 48 1.58 -22.28 -8.40
CA SER A 48 1.87 -22.98 -9.66
C SER A 48 2.01 -22.04 -10.85
N GLY A 49 2.95 -22.36 -11.76
CA GLY A 49 3.12 -21.68 -13.04
C GLY A 49 2.16 -22.15 -14.12
N THR A 50 2.58 -22.06 -15.37
CA THR A 50 1.85 -22.53 -16.57
C THR A 50 2.69 -23.56 -17.32
N PRO A 51 2.09 -24.32 -18.23
CA PRO A 51 2.87 -25.15 -19.16
C PRO A 51 3.87 -24.28 -19.92
N GLY A 52 5.17 -24.56 -19.75
CA GLY A 52 6.27 -23.85 -20.37
C GLY A 52 6.84 -22.65 -19.62
N GLU A 53 6.25 -22.24 -18.48
CA GLU A 53 6.76 -21.14 -17.64
C GLU A 53 6.68 -21.54 -16.17
N SER A 54 7.80 -21.43 -15.44
CA SER A 54 7.79 -21.70 -13.99
C SER A 54 6.98 -20.64 -13.24
N VAL A 55 6.54 -20.95 -12.01
CA VAL A 55 5.83 -19.96 -11.19
C VAL A 55 6.72 -18.78 -10.82
N VAL A 56 8.02 -18.99 -10.64
CA VAL A 56 8.99 -17.93 -10.33
C VAL A 56 9.17 -17.01 -11.54
N ASP A 57 9.32 -17.57 -12.75
CA ASP A 57 9.44 -16.78 -13.98
C ASP A 57 8.18 -15.95 -14.25
N LEU A 58 7.00 -16.54 -14.04
CA LEU A 58 5.72 -15.83 -14.12
C LEU A 58 5.69 -14.65 -13.14
N CYS A 59 6.09 -14.85 -11.89
CA CYS A 59 6.14 -13.79 -10.88
C CYS A 59 7.18 -12.71 -11.22
N GLN A 60 8.35 -13.11 -11.73
CA GLN A 60 9.39 -12.17 -12.18
C GLN A 60 8.90 -11.31 -13.34
N ARG A 61 8.16 -11.89 -14.29
CA ARG A 61 7.55 -11.14 -15.40
C ARG A 61 6.53 -10.12 -14.89
N ILE A 62 5.65 -10.51 -13.95
CA ILE A 62 4.68 -9.59 -13.32
C ILE A 62 5.42 -8.44 -12.62
N LEU A 63 6.50 -8.73 -11.90
CA LEU A 63 7.32 -7.71 -11.24
C LEU A 63 7.96 -6.74 -12.23
N ASN A 64 8.56 -7.26 -13.30
CA ASN A 64 9.22 -6.45 -14.33
C ASN A 64 8.23 -5.48 -15.00
N ASP A 65 7.02 -5.94 -15.34
CA ASP A 65 5.96 -5.12 -15.93
C ASP A 65 5.44 -4.05 -14.96
N ASN A 66 5.74 -4.18 -13.67
CA ASN A 66 5.36 -3.23 -12.61
C ASN A 66 6.58 -2.52 -11.99
N ASP A 67 7.67 -2.35 -12.73
CA ASP A 67 8.94 -1.70 -12.32
C ASP A 67 9.53 -2.31 -11.03
N ASN A 68 9.36 -3.60 -10.80
CA ASN A 68 9.73 -4.33 -9.59
C ASN A 68 9.13 -3.77 -8.29
N LYS A 69 7.96 -3.09 -8.38
CA LYS A 69 7.27 -2.47 -7.23
C LYS A 69 6.00 -3.23 -6.86
N LEU A 70 5.98 -3.84 -5.67
CA LEU A 70 4.80 -4.50 -5.11
C LEU A 70 3.61 -3.54 -4.97
N SER A 71 3.86 -2.26 -4.68
CA SER A 71 2.82 -1.22 -4.62
C SER A 71 2.10 -0.99 -5.95
N LYS A 72 2.79 -1.13 -7.10
CA LYS A 72 2.16 -1.07 -8.43
C LYS A 72 1.29 -2.29 -8.69
N ILE A 73 1.75 -3.48 -8.26
CA ILE A 73 0.97 -4.72 -8.34
C ILE A 73 -0.30 -4.60 -7.50
N ALA A 74 -0.19 -4.11 -6.27
CA ALA A 74 -1.34 -3.87 -5.40
C ALA A 74 -2.37 -2.91 -6.02
N ARG A 75 -1.91 -1.81 -6.65
CA ARG A 75 -2.78 -0.85 -7.36
C ARG A 75 -3.49 -1.44 -8.57
N SER A 76 -2.84 -2.36 -9.31
CA SER A 76 -3.46 -2.99 -10.49
C SER A 76 -4.67 -3.85 -10.12
N GLY A 77 -4.73 -4.31 -8.88
CA GLY A 77 -5.82 -5.09 -8.33
C GLY A 77 -6.02 -6.43 -9.04
N VAL A 78 -7.10 -7.13 -8.68
CA VAL A 78 -7.46 -8.42 -9.30
C VAL A 78 -7.61 -8.28 -10.82
N LYS A 79 -8.24 -7.20 -11.29
CA LYS A 79 -8.46 -6.95 -12.74
C LYS A 79 -7.16 -6.80 -13.53
N GLY A 80 -6.14 -6.22 -12.94
CA GLY A 80 -4.82 -6.09 -13.56
C GLY A 80 -4.07 -7.42 -13.59
N LEU A 81 -4.15 -8.18 -12.52
CA LEU A 81 -3.46 -9.46 -12.38
C LEU A 81 -4.01 -10.56 -13.29
N VAL A 82 -5.33 -10.65 -13.49
CA VAL A 82 -5.93 -11.69 -14.36
C VAL A 82 -5.59 -11.53 -15.85
N LYS A 83 -4.98 -10.42 -16.26
CA LYS A 83 -4.47 -10.22 -17.62
C LYS A 83 -3.24 -11.07 -17.92
N TYR A 84 -2.53 -11.52 -16.88
CA TYR A 84 -1.36 -12.37 -17.05
C TYR A 84 -1.77 -13.82 -17.29
N ARG A 85 -1.28 -14.40 -18.39
CA ARG A 85 -1.47 -15.83 -18.65
C ARG A 85 -0.93 -16.64 -17.46
N GLY A 86 -1.76 -17.48 -16.88
CA GLY A 86 -1.41 -18.29 -15.70
C GLY A 86 -1.89 -17.72 -14.37
N ILE A 87 -2.43 -16.50 -14.37
CA ILE A 87 -3.09 -15.90 -13.21
C ILE A 87 -4.60 -15.89 -13.44
N GLY A 88 -5.28 -16.85 -12.83
CA GLY A 88 -6.74 -16.85 -12.76
C GLY A 88 -7.25 -16.01 -11.57
N PRO A 89 -8.60 -15.83 -11.46
CA PRO A 89 -9.19 -15.06 -10.37
C PRO A 89 -8.75 -15.50 -8.97
N VAL A 90 -8.63 -16.82 -8.75
CA VAL A 90 -8.22 -17.37 -7.44
C VAL A 90 -6.82 -16.91 -7.07
N LYS A 91 -5.83 -17.13 -7.94
CA LYS A 91 -4.44 -16.72 -7.73
C LYS A 91 -4.29 -15.21 -7.56
N ALA A 92 -5.06 -14.43 -8.32
CA ALA A 92 -5.08 -12.97 -8.19
C ALA A 92 -5.62 -12.54 -6.80
N ILE A 93 -6.69 -13.18 -6.32
CA ILE A 93 -7.25 -12.92 -5.00
C ILE A 93 -6.27 -13.31 -3.88
N GLU A 94 -5.63 -14.49 -3.98
CA GLU A 94 -4.63 -14.95 -3.02
C GLU A 94 -3.46 -13.98 -2.90
N LEU A 95 -2.91 -13.52 -4.03
CA LEU A 95 -1.83 -12.53 -4.02
C LEU A 95 -2.29 -11.18 -3.44
N MET A 96 -3.48 -10.69 -3.81
CA MET A 96 -4.03 -9.46 -3.26
C MET A 96 -4.30 -9.56 -1.76
N ALA A 97 -4.77 -10.71 -1.27
CA ALA A 97 -4.98 -10.96 0.16
C ALA A 97 -3.65 -10.94 0.93
N ALA A 98 -2.58 -11.53 0.39
CA ALA A 98 -1.25 -11.49 1.00
C ALA A 98 -0.71 -10.05 1.08
N LEU A 99 -0.87 -9.25 0.02
CA LEU A 99 -0.48 -7.84 -0.01
C LEU A 99 -1.30 -7.00 1.00
N GLU A 100 -2.61 -7.27 1.12
CA GLU A 100 -3.46 -6.60 2.11
C GLU A 100 -3.09 -6.97 3.55
N LEU A 101 -2.78 -8.24 3.83
CA LEU A 101 -2.29 -8.66 5.15
C LEU A 101 -0.98 -7.95 5.51
N SER A 102 -0.04 -7.85 4.57
CA SER A 102 1.20 -7.10 4.77
C SER A 102 0.94 -5.63 5.11
N ARG A 103 -0.01 -5.00 4.40
CA ARG A 103 -0.42 -3.61 4.67
C ARG A 103 -1.01 -3.45 6.07
N ARG A 104 -1.89 -4.38 6.51
CA ARG A 104 -2.45 -4.37 7.87
C ARG A 104 -1.39 -4.57 8.94
N TYR A 105 -0.49 -5.53 8.74
CA TYR A 105 0.61 -5.79 9.66
C TYR A 105 1.50 -4.54 9.86
N GLN A 106 1.82 -3.84 8.77
CA GLN A 106 2.56 -2.57 8.87
C GLN A 106 1.76 -1.50 9.64
N SER A 107 0.44 -1.48 9.49
CA SER A 107 -0.42 -0.53 10.25
C SER A 107 -0.46 -0.85 11.75
N GLU A 108 -0.53 -2.13 12.13
CA GLU A 108 -0.53 -2.56 13.54
C GLU A 108 0.78 -2.17 14.26
N SER A 109 1.92 -2.33 13.60
CA SER A 109 3.23 -1.94 14.17
C SER A 109 3.41 -0.42 14.32
N LEU A 110 2.56 0.37 13.67
CA LEU A 110 2.60 1.84 13.72
C LEU A 110 1.69 2.43 14.81
N GLU A 111 0.70 1.69 15.33
CA GLU A 111 -0.25 2.20 16.34
C GLU A 111 0.42 2.59 17.67
N GLU A 112 1.62 2.09 17.98
CA GLU A 112 2.39 2.50 19.16
C GLU A 112 3.42 3.62 18.85
N ARG A 113 3.50 4.07 17.61
CA ARG A 113 4.54 5.01 17.18
C ARG A 113 4.28 6.41 17.71
N GLN A 114 5.32 7.03 18.25
CA GLN A 114 5.32 8.45 18.60
C GLN A 114 5.63 9.28 17.35
N ILE A 115 4.81 10.28 17.07
CA ILE A 115 5.00 11.21 15.94
C ILE A 115 5.77 12.43 16.44
N THR A 116 7.03 12.52 16.07
CA THR A 116 7.92 13.61 16.49
C THR A 116 8.29 14.57 15.37
N SER A 117 8.05 14.17 14.12
CA SER A 117 8.37 14.92 12.91
C SER A 117 7.30 14.74 11.84
N SER A 118 7.30 15.61 10.81
CA SER A 118 6.49 15.47 9.60
C SER A 118 6.79 14.15 8.86
N GLN A 119 8.06 13.74 8.88
CA GLN A 119 8.49 12.46 8.29
C GLN A 119 7.84 11.26 9.00
N ASP A 120 7.74 11.26 10.34
CA ASP A 120 7.04 10.20 11.09
C ASP A 120 5.56 10.14 10.70
N ALA A 121 4.91 11.31 10.61
CA ALA A 121 3.52 11.42 10.20
C ALA A 121 3.32 10.91 8.76
N TYR A 122 4.20 11.31 7.84
CA TYR A 122 4.17 10.83 6.46
C TYR A 122 4.35 9.31 6.37
N GLU A 123 5.34 8.75 7.06
CA GLU A 123 5.58 7.29 7.04
C GLU A 123 4.40 6.50 7.61
N TYR A 124 3.72 7.04 8.63
CA TYR A 124 2.50 6.44 9.15
C TYR A 124 1.37 6.46 8.12
N LEU A 125 1.16 7.61 7.47
CA LEU A 125 0.03 7.87 6.58
C LEU A 125 0.20 7.29 5.18
N ARG A 126 1.45 7.20 4.67
CA ARG A 126 1.72 6.74 3.31
C ARG A 126 1.14 5.36 3.00
N HIS A 127 1.19 4.43 3.95
CA HIS A 127 0.67 3.07 3.78
C HIS A 127 -0.86 3.03 3.61
N LYS A 128 -1.55 4.11 4.00
CA LYS A 128 -3.01 4.25 3.87
C LYS A 128 -3.40 5.05 2.63
N LEU A 129 -2.53 5.94 2.13
CA LEU A 129 -2.86 6.98 1.17
C LEU A 129 -2.16 6.86 -0.19
N ASP A 130 -0.93 6.31 -0.28
CA ASP A 130 -0.10 6.37 -1.49
C ASP A 130 -0.61 5.51 -2.66
N TYR A 131 -1.49 4.54 -2.39
CA TYR A 131 -2.07 3.62 -3.39
C TYR A 131 -3.46 4.03 -3.90
N LEU A 132 -4.08 5.07 -3.31
CA LEU A 132 -5.44 5.47 -3.66
C LEU A 132 -5.50 6.16 -5.02
N GLU A 133 -6.55 5.85 -5.79
CA GLU A 133 -6.77 6.44 -7.12
C GLU A 133 -7.58 7.74 -7.07
N HIS A 134 -8.20 8.03 -5.94
CA HIS A 134 -8.99 9.23 -5.67
C HIS A 134 -8.49 9.93 -4.42
N GLU A 135 -8.81 11.21 -4.28
CA GLU A 135 -8.45 11.97 -3.10
C GLU A 135 -9.26 11.53 -1.90
N GLU A 136 -8.61 11.31 -0.78
CA GLU A 136 -9.24 11.05 0.52
C GLU A 136 -8.65 11.97 1.58
N ILE A 137 -9.50 12.44 2.48
CA ILE A 137 -9.08 13.20 3.65
C ILE A 137 -9.08 12.27 4.86
N TRP A 138 -7.99 12.29 5.59
CA TRP A 138 -7.76 11.52 6.81
C TRP A 138 -7.34 12.41 7.97
N ILE A 139 -7.63 11.97 9.18
CA ILE A 139 -7.11 12.57 10.42
C ILE A 139 -6.29 11.52 11.17
N LEU A 140 -5.16 11.96 11.69
CA LEU A 140 -4.34 11.21 12.63
C LEU A 140 -4.50 11.86 14.00
N MET A 141 -5.00 11.10 14.96
CA MET A 141 -5.28 11.55 16.32
C MET A 141 -4.16 11.14 17.26
N LEU A 142 -3.70 12.07 18.07
CA LEU A 142 -2.56 11.88 18.96
C LEU A 142 -2.93 12.23 20.40
N ASN A 143 -2.35 11.49 21.34
CA ASN A 143 -2.41 11.85 22.75
C ASN A 143 -1.34 12.93 23.09
N ARG A 144 -1.32 13.38 24.35
CA ARG A 144 -0.40 14.39 24.86
C ARG A 144 1.08 14.03 24.69
N ALA A 145 1.41 12.74 24.70
CA ALA A 145 2.76 12.23 24.42
C ALA A 145 3.06 12.09 22.92
N LYS A 146 2.18 12.59 22.04
CA LYS A 146 2.26 12.47 20.57
C LYS A 146 2.26 11.03 20.07
N ARG A 147 1.70 10.10 20.83
CA ARG A 147 1.46 8.73 20.37
C ARG A 147 0.14 8.67 19.63
N VAL A 148 0.12 7.86 18.57
CA VAL A 148 -1.09 7.63 17.78
C VAL A 148 -2.13 6.92 18.63
N ILE A 149 -3.33 7.51 18.71
CA ILE A 149 -4.50 6.93 19.38
C ILE A 149 -5.60 6.56 18.39
N GLY A 150 -5.49 7.04 17.16
CA GLY A 150 -6.42 6.67 16.08
C GLY A 150 -6.05 7.33 14.75
N CYS A 151 -6.50 6.69 13.66
CA CYS A 151 -6.36 7.23 12.32
C CYS A 151 -7.64 6.93 11.55
N LYS A 152 -8.34 7.97 11.07
CA LYS A 152 -9.66 7.82 10.48
C LYS A 152 -9.82 8.57 9.18
N ARG A 153 -10.47 7.92 8.22
CA ARG A 153 -10.88 8.53 6.96
C ARG A 153 -12.12 9.39 7.18
N MET A 154 -12.04 10.65 6.76
CA MET A 154 -13.10 11.65 6.93
C MET A 154 -13.91 11.88 5.66
N SER A 155 -13.29 11.75 4.48
CA SER A 155 -14.03 11.85 3.21
C SER A 155 -13.38 11.01 2.11
N VAL A 156 -14.19 10.67 1.09
CA VAL A 156 -13.78 9.96 -0.12
C VAL A 156 -14.20 10.80 -1.32
N GLY A 157 -13.28 11.09 -2.21
CA GLY A 157 -13.33 11.92 -3.38
C GLY A 157 -14.65 12.19 -4.07
N GLY A 158 -14.80 13.41 -4.54
CA GLY A 158 -15.84 13.89 -5.42
C GLY A 158 -15.63 15.38 -5.70
N THR A 159 -15.77 15.75 -6.92
CA THR A 159 -15.30 16.93 -7.62
C THR A 159 -15.73 18.31 -7.08
N THR A 160 -16.45 18.46 -5.97
CA THR A 160 -16.85 19.78 -5.45
C THR A 160 -17.19 19.86 -3.97
N ALA A 161 -17.14 18.78 -3.19
CA ALA A 161 -17.61 18.81 -1.81
C ALA A 161 -16.86 17.88 -0.83
N ALA A 162 -15.65 17.47 -1.14
CA ALA A 162 -14.78 16.82 -0.15
C ALA A 162 -14.12 17.88 0.78
N VAL A 163 -14.83 18.92 1.07
CA VAL A 163 -14.54 19.77 2.24
C VAL A 163 -14.85 18.88 3.43
N GLY A 164 -13.81 18.34 4.06
CA GLY A 164 -13.96 17.52 5.27
C GLY A 164 -14.95 18.21 6.18
N ASP A 165 -16.04 17.52 6.52
CA ASP A 165 -17.04 18.11 7.41
C ASP A 165 -16.38 18.34 8.77
N ILE A 166 -16.11 19.60 9.07
CA ILE A 166 -15.42 20.02 10.30
C ILE A 166 -16.15 19.48 11.54
N LYS A 167 -17.48 19.39 11.51
CA LYS A 167 -18.26 18.82 12.61
C LYS A 167 -17.92 17.36 12.85
N MET A 168 -17.74 16.59 11.77
CA MET A 168 -17.36 15.19 11.85
C MET A 168 -15.92 15.05 12.34
N ILE A 169 -15.01 15.90 11.88
CA ILE A 169 -13.62 15.94 12.38
C ILE A 169 -13.60 16.20 13.88
N LEU A 170 -14.28 17.27 14.34
CA LEU A 170 -14.34 17.62 15.76
C LEU A 170 -14.98 16.51 16.59
N ARG A 171 -16.06 15.90 16.11
CA ARG A 171 -16.68 14.76 16.78
C ARG A 171 -15.68 13.63 17.02
N GLU A 172 -14.93 13.22 15.98
CA GLU A 172 -13.93 12.17 16.12
C GLU A 172 -12.84 12.53 17.12
N LEU A 173 -12.37 13.77 17.11
CA LEU A 173 -11.34 14.25 18.05
C LEU A 173 -11.85 14.21 19.49
N ILE A 174 -13.08 14.64 19.73
CA ILE A 174 -13.70 14.66 21.06
C ILE A 174 -14.02 13.25 21.55
N ASP A 175 -14.66 12.42 20.70
CA ASP A 175 -15.04 11.05 21.06
C ASP A 175 -13.80 10.19 21.43
N ASN A 176 -12.64 10.48 20.83
CA ASN A 176 -11.38 9.79 21.10
C ASN A 176 -10.47 10.51 22.10
N LEU A 177 -10.91 11.62 22.72
CA LEU A 177 -10.12 12.42 23.65
C LEU A 177 -8.73 12.77 23.11
N ALA A 178 -8.66 13.21 21.86
CA ALA A 178 -7.41 13.56 21.21
C ALA A 178 -6.85 14.89 21.76
N ASP A 179 -5.58 14.91 22.14
CA ASP A 179 -4.87 16.15 22.52
C ASP A 179 -4.27 16.87 21.30
N GLY A 180 -3.96 16.11 20.24
CA GLY A 180 -3.41 16.64 18.99
C GLY A 180 -3.94 15.92 17.76
N MET A 181 -3.88 16.62 16.62
CA MET A 181 -4.26 16.04 15.34
C MET A 181 -3.35 16.48 14.22
N ILE A 182 -3.20 15.59 13.23
CA ILE A 182 -2.61 15.88 11.94
C ILE A 182 -3.67 15.61 10.88
N LEU A 183 -3.89 16.58 10.00
CA LEU A 183 -4.72 16.44 8.82
C LEU A 183 -3.88 15.80 7.71
N ALA A 184 -4.47 14.96 6.90
CA ALA A 184 -3.78 14.40 5.74
C ALA A 184 -4.72 14.19 4.55
N HIS A 185 -4.19 14.33 3.35
CA HIS A 185 -4.86 13.87 2.13
C HIS A 185 -3.82 13.42 1.09
N ASN A 186 -4.28 12.68 0.09
CA ASN A 186 -3.43 12.27 -1.00
C ASN A 186 -3.73 13.06 -2.28
N HIS A 187 -2.69 13.28 -3.08
CA HIS A 187 -2.80 13.78 -4.44
C HIS A 187 -2.53 12.66 -5.45
N PRO A 188 -3.55 12.05 -6.06
CA PRO A 188 -3.37 11.03 -7.11
C PRO A 188 -2.66 11.55 -8.35
N SER A 189 -2.68 12.88 -8.58
CA SER A 189 -1.96 13.57 -9.66
C SER A 189 -0.45 13.61 -9.48
N ASP A 190 0.04 13.21 -8.30
CA ASP A 190 1.45 13.28 -7.90
C ASP A 190 2.03 14.70 -7.75
N ASN A 191 1.17 15.72 -7.76
CA ASN A 191 1.55 17.09 -7.46
C ASN A 191 1.65 17.30 -5.95
N ASN A 192 2.85 17.58 -5.45
CA ASN A 192 3.08 17.79 -4.01
C ASN A 192 2.83 19.23 -3.53
N ARG A 193 2.29 20.10 -4.37
CA ARG A 193 1.97 21.49 -3.96
C ARG A 193 0.52 21.57 -3.51
N PRO A 194 0.25 22.26 -2.38
CA PRO A 194 -1.12 22.48 -1.92
C PRO A 194 -1.89 23.37 -2.89
N SER A 195 -3.18 23.11 -3.01
CA SER A 195 -4.13 23.96 -3.71
C SER A 195 -4.66 25.07 -2.80
N PRO A 196 -5.30 26.12 -3.34
CA PRO A 196 -6.00 27.10 -2.51
C PRO A 196 -7.11 26.50 -1.64
N GLN A 197 -7.73 25.41 -2.08
CA GLN A 197 -8.74 24.69 -1.32
C GLN A 197 -8.11 23.96 -0.11
N ASP A 198 -6.91 23.40 -0.26
CA ASP A 198 -6.16 22.79 0.84
C ASP A 198 -5.77 23.80 1.89
N ASP A 199 -5.37 25.00 1.46
CA ASP A 199 -5.06 26.12 2.34
C ASP A 199 -6.29 26.54 3.16
N GLN A 200 -7.45 26.69 2.50
CA GLN A 200 -8.71 27.02 3.19
C GLN A 200 -9.14 25.93 4.18
N LEU A 201 -9.04 24.67 3.79
CA LEU A 201 -9.35 23.54 4.67
C LEU A 201 -8.45 23.54 5.89
N THR A 202 -7.14 23.71 5.70
CA THR A 202 -6.13 23.77 6.75
C THR A 202 -6.49 24.83 7.78
N GLU A 203 -6.75 26.06 7.34
CA GLU A 203 -7.07 27.16 8.26
C GLU A 203 -8.40 26.94 9.00
N ARG A 204 -9.44 26.44 8.31
CA ARG A 204 -10.72 26.12 8.94
C ARG A 204 -10.60 25.05 10.01
N VAL A 205 -9.85 23.97 9.75
CA VAL A 205 -9.63 22.88 10.73
C VAL A 205 -8.79 23.35 11.90
N LYS A 206 -7.74 24.14 11.65
CA LYS A 206 -6.89 24.73 12.67
C LYS A 206 -7.68 25.62 13.67
N VAL A 207 -8.54 26.49 13.13
CA VAL A 207 -9.43 27.33 13.95
C VAL A 207 -10.41 26.47 14.77
N ALA A 208 -10.98 25.43 14.16
CA ALA A 208 -11.93 24.54 14.82
C ALA A 208 -11.27 23.72 15.94
N CYS A 209 -10.06 23.21 15.74
CA CYS A 209 -9.30 22.50 16.76
C CYS A 209 -9.03 23.36 18.00
N ARG A 210 -8.67 24.63 17.82
CA ARG A 210 -8.48 25.58 18.93
C ARG A 210 -9.74 25.74 19.79
N ALA A 211 -10.93 25.69 19.20
CA ALA A 211 -12.19 25.86 19.90
C ALA A 211 -12.53 24.70 20.87
N VAL A 212 -11.86 23.56 20.70
CA VAL A 212 -12.04 22.34 21.52
C VAL A 212 -10.74 21.89 22.20
N ASP A 213 -9.76 22.79 22.34
CA ASP A 213 -8.46 22.57 22.99
C ASP A 213 -7.65 21.39 22.39
N VAL A 214 -7.82 21.10 21.12
CA VAL A 214 -7.01 20.13 20.37
C VAL A 214 -5.91 20.87 19.61
N GLN A 215 -4.66 20.43 19.75
CA GLN A 215 -3.55 21.01 19.01
C GLN A 215 -3.56 20.55 17.56
N PHE A 216 -3.73 21.47 16.60
CA PHE A 216 -3.47 21.20 15.19
C PHE A 216 -1.96 21.21 14.94
N LEU A 217 -1.38 20.04 14.60
CA LEU A 217 0.06 19.85 14.54
C LEU A 217 0.63 20.01 13.12
N ASP A 218 -0.05 19.48 12.11
CA ASP A 218 0.39 19.57 10.72
C ASP A 218 -0.74 19.24 9.74
N HIS A 219 -0.50 19.53 8.45
CA HIS A 219 -1.26 19.02 7.34
C HIS A 219 -0.30 18.38 6.32
N ILE A 220 -0.45 17.08 6.07
CA ILE A 220 0.42 16.27 5.23
C ILE A 220 -0.29 15.94 3.92
N ILE A 221 0.32 16.31 2.78
CA ILE A 221 -0.12 15.89 1.45
C ILE A 221 0.76 14.73 0.99
N VAL A 222 0.16 13.57 0.72
CA VAL A 222 0.86 12.34 0.33
C VAL A 222 0.78 12.15 -1.17
N CYS A 223 1.92 11.95 -1.83
CA CYS A 223 2.01 11.68 -3.27
C CYS A 223 2.38 10.23 -3.55
N ARG A 224 1.97 9.73 -4.72
CA ARG A 224 2.25 8.36 -5.18
C ARG A 224 3.73 8.07 -5.39
N SER A 225 4.50 9.08 -5.78
CA SER A 225 5.95 8.97 -6.04
C SER A 225 6.79 8.76 -4.77
N GLY A 226 6.17 8.79 -3.59
CA GLY A 226 6.88 8.76 -2.32
C GLY A 226 7.29 10.16 -1.82
N LYS A 227 6.89 11.22 -2.52
CA LYS A 227 7.03 12.60 -2.06
C LYS A 227 5.87 12.97 -1.15
N TYR A 228 6.09 13.95 -0.30
CA TYR A 228 5.03 14.56 0.50
C TYR A 228 5.27 16.06 0.67
N TYR A 229 4.25 16.76 1.15
CA TYR A 229 4.31 18.15 1.58
C TYR A 229 3.81 18.25 3.03
N SER A 230 4.51 18.97 3.87
CA SER A 230 4.11 19.32 5.24
C SER A 230 3.90 20.81 5.34
N TYR A 231 2.75 21.21 5.87
CA TYR A 231 2.48 22.62 6.14
C TYR A 231 3.36 23.15 7.27
N LEU A 232 3.67 22.31 8.27
CA LEU A 232 4.56 22.66 9.37
C LEU A 232 5.98 22.96 8.87
N ASP A 233 6.55 22.08 8.06
CA ASP A 233 7.92 22.25 7.53
C ASP A 233 8.04 23.49 6.63
N ASN A 234 6.93 23.94 6.05
CA ASN A 234 6.86 25.13 5.21
C ASN A 234 6.34 26.38 5.97
N CYS A 235 6.32 26.35 7.31
CA CYS A 235 5.92 27.45 8.18
C CYS A 235 4.50 27.99 7.88
N ARG A 236 3.55 27.09 7.54
CA ARG A 236 2.16 27.45 7.19
C ARG A 236 1.12 26.96 8.21
N VAL A 237 1.57 26.47 9.36
CA VAL A 237 0.73 26.03 10.51
C VAL A 237 0.93 26.91 11.70
#